data_87b9d8e2cfb9ad2f79545f388e4cd665
#
_entry.id   87b9d8e2cfb9ad2f79545f388e4cd665
#
_cell.length_a   1.000
_cell.length_b   1.000
_cell.length_c   1.000
_cell.angle_alpha   90.00
_cell.angle_beta   90.00
_cell.angle_gamma   90.00
#
_symmetry.space_group_name_H-M   'P 1'
#
loop_
_entity.id
_entity.type
_entity.pdbx_description
1 polymer ?
#
loop_
_entity_poly.entity_id
_entity_poly.type
_entity_poly.pdbx_seq_one_letter_code
_entity_poly.pdbx_strand_id
1 'polypeptide(L)'
;EILDKIVERMNKMDYERAEAYEMPETEPDGFAEAYLHTPIQKIRTYSLAQFDHWTKESFSSNFRKMLTLEQYRDPKLAQLHHDYLAGGPLEYMAAIFRKLADSDEDAMQLALEFYGPMYLLYSVYDGAKEKEAVSSLLATHIDHFIAKVESDYRKKE
;
A
#
# COMPACT_ATOMS: atom_id res chain seq x y z
N GLU A 1 -16.31 14.29 14.82
CA GLU A 1 -16.97 13.31 15.69
C GLU A 1 -17.28 11.98 14.98
N ILE A 2 -18.14 11.96 13.95
CA ILE A 2 -18.38 10.73 13.16
C ILE A 2 -17.12 10.34 12.36
N LEU A 3 -16.49 11.30 11.72
CA LEU A 3 -15.26 11.08 10.97
C LEU A 3 -14.14 10.53 11.86
N ASP A 4 -14.01 11.03 13.09
CA ASP A 4 -13.00 10.56 14.04
C ASP A 4 -13.19 9.09 14.38
N LYS A 5 -14.42 8.65 14.55
CA LYS A 5 -14.76 7.22 14.78
C LYS A 5 -14.47 6.35 13.57
N ILE A 6 -14.71 6.87 12.37
CA ILE A 6 -14.38 6.17 11.13
C ILE A 6 -12.86 5.98 11.03
N VAL A 7 -12.09 7.04 11.28
CA VAL A 7 -10.62 7.01 11.25
C VAL A 7 -10.07 6.04 12.30
N GLU A 8 -10.62 6.07 13.52
CA GLU A 8 -10.26 5.13 14.59
C GLU A 8 -10.46 3.67 14.15
N ARG A 9 -11.61 3.38 13.55
CA ARG A 9 -11.91 2.04 13.01
C ARG A 9 -10.95 1.66 11.88
N MET A 10 -10.66 2.58 10.96
CA MET A 10 -9.72 2.31 9.87
C MET A 10 -8.31 2.01 10.39
N ASN A 11 -7.83 2.79 11.35
CA ASN A 11 -6.52 2.58 11.97
C ASN A 11 -6.43 1.22 12.67
N LYS A 12 -7.48 0.83 13.37
CA LYS A 12 -7.55 -0.49 14.02
C LYS A 12 -7.51 -1.62 13.00
N MET A 13 -8.25 -1.51 11.90
CA MET A 13 -8.26 -2.50 10.82
C MET A 13 -6.88 -2.60 10.15
N ASP A 14 -6.22 -1.48 9.92
CA ASP A 14 -4.87 -1.44 9.35
C ASP A 14 -3.85 -2.12 10.27
N TYR A 15 -3.90 -1.82 11.55
CA TYR A 15 -3.04 -2.43 12.56
C TYR A 15 -3.23 -3.96 12.61
N GLU A 16 -4.47 -4.42 12.71
CA GLU A 16 -4.80 -5.85 12.76
C GLU A 16 -4.33 -6.58 11.49
N ARG A 17 -4.43 -5.94 10.33
CA ARG A 17 -4.00 -6.52 9.07
C ARG A 17 -2.46 -6.59 8.97
N ALA A 18 -1.76 -5.53 9.36
CA ALA A 18 -0.30 -5.54 9.41
C ALA A 18 0.21 -6.64 10.35
N GLU A 19 -0.40 -6.77 11.52
CA GLU A 19 -0.06 -7.82 12.49
C GLU A 19 -0.33 -9.22 11.90
N ALA A 20 -1.50 -9.43 11.28
CA ALA A 20 -1.88 -10.71 10.69
C ALA A 20 -0.91 -11.17 9.58
N TYR A 21 -0.34 -10.24 8.82
CA TYR A 21 0.61 -10.54 7.74
C TYR A 21 2.07 -10.31 8.15
N GLU A 22 2.32 -10.11 9.44
CA GLU A 22 3.67 -9.90 10.00
C GLU A 22 4.43 -8.75 9.33
N MET A 23 3.72 -7.70 8.95
CA MET A 23 4.29 -6.49 8.36
C MET A 23 4.68 -5.48 9.44
N PRO A 24 5.69 -4.63 9.20
CA PRO A 24 6.05 -3.56 10.14
C PRO A 24 4.87 -2.60 10.36
N GLU A 25 4.71 -2.18 11.61
CA GLU A 25 3.69 -1.20 11.99
C GLU A 25 4.23 0.23 11.81
N THR A 26 3.31 1.20 11.64
CA THR A 26 3.67 2.60 11.39
C THR A 26 3.92 3.39 12.68
N GLU A 27 4.79 2.95 13.57
CA GLU A 27 5.17 3.70 14.78
C GLU A 27 6.63 4.19 14.75
N PRO A 28 6.95 5.35 15.35
CA PRO A 28 8.20 6.05 15.07
C PRO A 28 9.48 5.46 15.68
N ASP A 29 9.39 4.57 16.65
CA ASP A 29 10.58 4.06 17.36
C ASP A 29 10.88 2.58 17.03
N GLY A 30 12.00 2.31 16.39
CA GLY A 30 12.47 0.96 16.07
C GLY A 30 12.15 0.47 14.65
N PHE A 31 11.60 1.30 13.81
CA PHE A 31 11.07 0.97 12.50
C PHE A 31 12.10 0.61 11.45
N ALA A 32 13.17 1.38 11.35
CA ALA A 32 14.16 1.20 10.31
C ALA A 32 14.68 -0.25 10.28
N GLU A 33 14.89 -0.83 11.45
CA GLU A 33 15.37 -2.20 11.58
C GLU A 33 14.31 -3.23 11.19
N ALA A 34 13.05 -3.04 11.63
CA ALA A 34 11.94 -3.92 11.27
C ALA A 34 11.68 -3.92 9.76
N TYR A 35 11.70 -2.75 9.12
CA TYR A 35 11.56 -2.62 7.67
C TYR A 35 12.69 -3.32 6.91
N LEU A 36 13.92 -3.20 7.40
CA LEU A 36 15.10 -3.81 6.78
C LEU A 36 15.04 -5.34 6.77
N HIS A 37 14.27 -5.96 7.66
CA HIS A 37 14.16 -7.41 7.77
C HIS A 37 12.88 -8.00 7.19
N THR A 38 12.01 -7.20 6.58
CA THR A 38 10.77 -7.71 5.98
C THR A 38 11.06 -8.50 4.70
N PRO A 39 10.71 -9.79 4.63
CA PRO A 39 10.89 -10.58 3.42
C PRO A 39 10.00 -10.07 2.28
N ILE A 40 10.55 -10.01 1.07
CA ILE A 40 9.84 -9.50 -0.11
C ILE A 40 8.56 -10.30 -0.42
N GLN A 41 8.53 -11.59 -0.12
CA GLN A 41 7.34 -12.42 -0.33
C GLN A 41 6.16 -12.06 0.59
N LYS A 42 6.42 -11.53 1.78
CA LYS A 42 5.38 -11.01 2.68
C LYS A 42 4.71 -9.76 2.10
N ILE A 43 5.46 -8.96 1.35
CA ILE A 43 4.93 -7.78 0.65
C ILE A 43 3.83 -8.19 -0.33
N ARG A 44 4.02 -9.30 -1.04
CA ARG A 44 3.02 -9.83 -1.97
C ARG A 44 1.68 -10.13 -1.27
N THR A 45 1.72 -10.98 -0.27
CA THR A 45 0.49 -11.40 0.43
C THR A 45 -0.21 -10.24 1.12
N TYR A 46 0.56 -9.36 1.77
CA TYR A 46 0.03 -8.16 2.41
C TYR A 46 -0.61 -7.21 1.40
N SER A 47 0.06 -6.95 0.28
CA SER A 47 -0.44 -6.01 -0.74
C SER A 47 -1.71 -6.50 -1.41
N LEU A 48 -1.83 -7.79 -1.67
CA LEU A 48 -3.07 -8.38 -2.18
C LEU A 48 -4.21 -8.26 -1.16
N ALA A 49 -3.92 -8.47 0.12
CA ALA A 49 -4.90 -8.29 1.19
C ALA A 49 -5.31 -6.81 1.34
N GLN A 50 -4.37 -5.87 1.19
CA GLN A 50 -4.65 -4.43 1.19
C GLN A 50 -5.57 -4.04 0.04
N PHE A 51 -5.29 -4.55 -1.16
CA PHE A 51 -6.14 -4.29 -2.32
C PHE A 51 -7.56 -4.81 -2.11
N ASP A 52 -7.70 -6.04 -1.61
CA ASP A 52 -9.01 -6.62 -1.30
C ASP A 52 -9.75 -5.80 -0.24
N HIS A 53 -9.06 -5.34 0.78
CA HIS A 53 -9.63 -4.48 1.81
C HIS A 53 -10.21 -3.18 1.22
N TRP A 54 -9.45 -2.50 0.37
CA TRP A 54 -9.86 -1.22 -0.21
C TRP A 54 -10.86 -1.35 -1.36
N THR A 55 -11.06 -2.54 -1.91
CA THR A 55 -11.95 -2.76 -3.07
C THR A 55 -13.18 -3.59 -2.75
N LYS A 56 -13.02 -4.68 -2.00
CA LYS A 56 -14.09 -5.67 -1.76
C LYS A 56 -14.88 -5.43 -0.49
N GLU A 57 -14.28 -4.83 0.54
CA GLU A 57 -14.97 -4.53 1.78
C GLU A 57 -15.78 -3.25 1.66
N SER A 58 -17.09 -3.34 1.87
CA SER A 58 -18.02 -2.21 1.71
C SER A 58 -17.60 -0.97 2.48
N PHE A 59 -17.29 -1.12 3.77
CA PHE A 59 -16.90 0.01 4.63
C PHE A 59 -15.65 0.72 4.09
N SER A 60 -14.60 -0.03 3.84
CA SER A 60 -13.30 0.51 3.39
C SER A 60 -13.36 1.07 1.99
N SER A 61 -14.04 0.36 1.07
CA SER A 61 -14.25 0.81 -0.30
C SER A 61 -15.02 2.13 -0.35
N ASN A 62 -16.08 2.25 0.43
CA ASN A 62 -16.86 3.49 0.49
C ASN A 62 -16.06 4.65 1.11
N PHE A 63 -15.26 4.37 2.14
CA PHE A 63 -14.38 5.37 2.74
C PHE A 63 -13.33 5.87 1.73
N ARG A 64 -12.69 4.95 0.99
CA ARG A 64 -11.74 5.30 -0.07
C ARG A 64 -12.39 6.18 -1.16
N LYS A 65 -13.57 5.80 -1.61
CA LYS A 65 -14.32 6.56 -2.63
C LYS A 65 -14.67 7.96 -2.12
N MET A 66 -15.11 8.07 -0.88
CA MET A 66 -15.41 9.35 -0.25
C MET A 66 -14.17 10.24 -0.19
N LEU A 67 -13.03 9.72 0.26
CA LEU A 67 -11.76 10.47 0.30
C LEU A 67 -11.34 10.93 -1.11
N THR A 68 -11.49 10.05 -2.11
CA THR A 68 -11.15 10.37 -3.48
C THR A 68 -11.98 11.54 -4.03
N LEU A 69 -13.28 11.55 -3.73
CA LEU A 69 -14.18 12.61 -4.16
C LEU A 69 -13.95 13.93 -3.43
N GLU A 70 -13.63 13.88 -2.13
CA GLU A 70 -13.59 15.06 -1.26
C GLU A 70 -12.20 15.65 -1.08
N GLN A 71 -11.15 15.01 -1.59
CA GLN A 71 -9.77 15.44 -1.38
C GLN A 71 -9.49 16.87 -1.88
N TYR A 72 -10.21 17.33 -2.88
CA TYR A 72 -10.01 18.67 -3.47
C TYR A 72 -10.93 19.73 -2.83
N ARG A 73 -11.80 19.34 -1.93
CA ARG A 73 -12.82 20.22 -1.34
C ARG A 73 -12.58 20.51 0.14
N ASP A 74 -11.93 19.60 0.84
CA ASP A 74 -11.73 19.68 2.29
C ASP A 74 -10.29 19.32 2.65
N PRO A 75 -9.51 20.25 3.24
CA PRO A 75 -8.11 19.99 3.60
C PRO A 75 -7.91 18.80 4.56
N LYS A 76 -8.85 18.55 5.48
CA LYS A 76 -8.77 17.40 6.39
C LYS A 76 -8.93 16.09 5.65
N LEU A 77 -9.85 16.03 4.69
CA LEU A 77 -10.07 14.84 3.86
C LEU A 77 -8.94 14.65 2.84
N ALA A 78 -8.36 15.74 2.35
CA ALA A 78 -7.14 15.68 1.53
C ALA A 78 -5.98 15.05 2.30
N GLN A 79 -5.79 15.41 3.57
CA GLN A 79 -4.75 14.81 4.41
C GLN A 79 -5.00 13.32 4.65
N LEU A 80 -6.23 12.92 4.92
CA LEU A 80 -6.58 11.52 5.08
C LEU A 80 -6.37 10.72 3.79
N HIS A 81 -6.74 11.28 2.63
CA HIS A 81 -6.46 10.66 1.33
C HIS A 81 -4.96 10.46 1.14
N HIS A 82 -4.16 11.48 1.43
CA HIS A 82 -2.70 11.39 1.38
C HIS A 82 -2.18 10.26 2.27
N ASP A 83 -2.61 10.22 3.52
CA ASP A 83 -2.09 9.28 4.52
C ASP A 83 -2.45 7.83 4.21
N TYR A 84 -3.69 7.57 3.77
CA TYR A 84 -4.16 6.20 3.52
C TYR A 84 -3.87 5.69 2.11
N LEU A 85 -3.86 6.56 1.11
CA LEU A 85 -3.94 6.12 -0.29
C LEU A 85 -2.81 6.64 -1.19
N ALA A 86 -2.16 7.73 -0.84
CA ALA A 86 -1.17 8.38 -1.70
C ALA A 86 0.24 8.33 -1.09
N GLY A 87 0.72 9.44 -0.55
CA GLY A 87 2.07 9.56 -0.01
C GLY A 87 2.38 8.61 1.14
N GLY A 88 1.39 8.32 2.00
CA GLY A 88 1.56 7.38 3.11
C GLY A 88 2.02 6.00 2.65
N PRO A 89 1.29 5.31 1.75
CA PRO A 89 1.75 4.04 1.19
C PRO A 89 3.08 4.12 0.45
N LEU A 90 3.36 5.21 -0.26
CA LEU A 90 4.66 5.39 -0.92
C LEU A 90 5.81 5.43 0.10
N GLU A 91 5.67 6.21 1.15
CA GLU A 91 6.67 6.31 2.21
C GLU A 91 6.87 4.98 2.95
N TYR A 92 5.77 4.29 3.22
CA TYR A 92 5.80 2.96 3.83
C TYR A 92 6.58 1.95 2.98
N MET A 93 6.29 1.90 1.68
CA MET A 93 6.98 0.98 0.77
C MET A 93 8.44 1.39 0.56
N ALA A 94 8.74 2.69 0.48
CA ALA A 94 10.11 3.17 0.38
C ALA A 94 10.96 2.74 1.59
N ALA A 95 10.40 2.81 2.80
CA ALA A 95 11.06 2.35 4.02
C ALA A 95 11.39 0.85 3.94
N ILE A 96 10.47 0.03 3.41
CA ILE A 96 10.69 -1.41 3.22
C ILE A 96 11.78 -1.67 2.16
N PHE A 97 11.74 -0.95 1.04
CA PHE A 97 12.69 -1.16 -0.07
C PHE A 97 14.06 -0.54 0.18
N ARG A 98 14.23 0.21 1.28
CA ARG A 98 15.52 0.86 1.57
C ARG A 98 16.69 -0.12 1.63
N LYS A 99 16.45 -1.36 2.10
CA LYS A 99 17.47 -2.39 2.15
C LYS A 99 17.95 -2.88 0.77
N LEU A 100 17.09 -2.74 -0.26
CA LEU A 100 17.36 -3.18 -1.62
C LEU A 100 17.93 -2.06 -2.49
N ALA A 101 17.78 -0.83 -2.05
CA ALA A 101 18.14 0.36 -2.78
C ALA A 101 19.51 0.90 -2.35
N ASP A 102 20.19 1.58 -3.26
CA ASP A 102 21.47 2.21 -3.00
C ASP A 102 21.33 3.56 -2.28
N SER A 103 20.16 4.18 -2.39
CA SER A 103 19.85 5.48 -1.80
C SER A 103 18.37 5.59 -1.41
N ASP A 104 18.02 6.64 -0.66
CA ASP A 104 16.62 6.95 -0.34
C ASP A 104 15.83 7.30 -1.62
N GLU A 105 16.46 7.95 -2.59
CA GLU A 105 15.86 8.26 -3.88
C GLU A 105 15.52 6.98 -4.66
N ASP A 106 16.43 6.03 -4.69
CA ASP A 106 16.21 4.73 -5.35
C ASP A 106 15.10 3.93 -4.66
N ALA A 107 15.06 3.97 -3.32
CA ALA A 107 13.99 3.34 -2.55
C ALA A 107 12.61 3.94 -2.89
N MET A 108 12.54 5.25 -3.04
CA MET A 108 11.30 5.94 -3.45
C MET A 108 10.90 5.58 -4.88
N GLN A 109 11.86 5.45 -5.80
CA GLN A 109 11.58 4.99 -7.16
C GLN A 109 11.03 3.56 -7.19
N LEU A 110 11.58 2.66 -6.39
CA LEU A 110 11.03 1.29 -6.22
C LEU A 110 9.62 1.32 -5.65
N ALA A 111 9.38 2.17 -4.64
CA ALA A 111 8.05 2.32 -4.06
C ALA A 111 7.03 2.84 -5.09
N LEU A 112 7.43 3.80 -5.91
CA LEU A 112 6.60 4.35 -6.97
C LEU A 112 6.27 3.29 -8.04
N GLU A 113 7.26 2.53 -8.51
CA GLU A 113 7.05 1.43 -9.45
C GLU A 113 6.09 0.37 -8.89
N PHE A 114 6.25 0.05 -7.61
CA PHE A 114 5.44 -0.97 -6.95
C PHE A 114 4.01 -0.51 -6.72
N TYR A 115 3.83 0.66 -6.10
CA TYR A 115 2.52 1.12 -5.62
C TYR A 115 1.72 1.87 -6.68
N GLY A 116 2.35 2.55 -7.62
CA GLY A 116 1.65 3.33 -8.65
C GLY A 116 0.57 2.56 -9.38
N PRO A 117 0.87 1.36 -9.92
CA PRO A 117 -0.15 0.53 -10.55
C PRO A 117 -1.27 0.09 -9.59
N MET A 118 -0.97 -0.21 -8.34
CA MET A 118 -1.97 -0.57 -7.35
C MET A 118 -2.95 0.59 -7.11
N TYR A 119 -2.44 1.80 -6.97
CA TYR A 119 -3.26 3.01 -6.82
C TYR A 119 -4.16 3.22 -8.04
N LEU A 120 -3.62 3.09 -9.24
CA LEU A 120 -4.40 3.16 -10.48
C LEU A 120 -5.51 2.10 -10.50
N LEU A 121 -5.17 0.88 -10.10
CA LEU A 121 -6.10 -0.26 -10.18
C LEU A 121 -7.28 -0.16 -9.21
N TYR A 122 -7.23 0.64 -8.16
CA TYR A 122 -8.42 0.94 -7.36
C TYR A 122 -9.54 1.52 -8.22
N SER A 123 -9.22 2.51 -9.04
CA SER A 123 -10.19 3.15 -9.94
C SER A 123 -10.63 2.21 -11.06
N VAL A 124 -9.69 1.47 -11.64
CA VAL A 124 -9.99 0.47 -12.69
C VAL A 124 -10.94 -0.60 -12.14
N TYR A 125 -10.71 -1.08 -10.92
CA TYR A 125 -11.58 -2.05 -10.26
C TYR A 125 -13.01 -1.53 -10.10
N ASP A 126 -13.16 -0.28 -9.65
CA ASP A 126 -14.48 0.33 -9.43
C ASP A 126 -15.29 0.38 -10.71
N GLY A 127 -14.66 0.65 -11.83
CA GLY A 127 -15.32 0.75 -13.15
C GLY A 127 -15.40 -0.55 -13.94
N ALA A 128 -14.79 -1.63 -13.46
CA ALA A 128 -14.71 -2.88 -14.21
C ALA A 128 -15.97 -3.71 -14.11
N LYS A 129 -16.32 -4.38 -15.20
CA LYS A 129 -17.37 -5.42 -15.22
C LYS A 129 -16.81 -6.73 -14.66
N GLU A 130 -15.60 -7.09 -15.07
CA GLU A 130 -14.88 -8.29 -14.63
C GLU A 130 -13.85 -7.92 -13.55
N LYS A 131 -14.33 -7.79 -12.31
CA LYS A 131 -13.51 -7.30 -11.19
C LYS A 131 -12.34 -8.22 -10.84
N GLU A 132 -12.53 -9.53 -10.94
CA GLU A 132 -11.46 -10.49 -10.68
C GLU A 132 -10.31 -10.39 -11.69
N ALA A 133 -10.58 -9.94 -12.92
CA ALA A 133 -9.53 -9.67 -13.89
C ALA A 133 -8.60 -8.55 -13.43
N VAL A 134 -9.13 -7.54 -12.73
CA VAL A 134 -8.33 -6.45 -12.16
C VAL A 134 -7.45 -6.95 -11.01
N SER A 135 -7.99 -7.78 -10.13
CA SER A 135 -7.21 -8.43 -9.07
C SER A 135 -6.06 -9.28 -9.65
N SER A 136 -6.31 -9.97 -10.75
CA SER A 136 -5.28 -10.75 -11.47
C SER A 136 -4.20 -9.87 -12.09
N LEU A 137 -4.57 -8.70 -12.63
CA LEU A 137 -3.59 -7.72 -13.13
C LEU A 137 -2.66 -7.26 -12.01
N LEU A 138 -3.20 -6.99 -10.83
CA LEU A 138 -2.39 -6.60 -9.68
C LEU A 138 -1.43 -7.71 -9.27
N ALA A 139 -1.92 -8.94 -9.14
CA ALA A 139 -1.09 -10.09 -8.77
C ALA A 139 0.06 -10.29 -9.77
N THR A 140 -0.22 -10.18 -11.07
CA THR A 140 0.79 -10.27 -12.12
C THR A 140 1.83 -9.15 -12.01
N HIS A 141 1.38 -7.92 -11.77
CA HIS A 141 2.28 -6.78 -11.55
C HIS A 141 3.22 -7.02 -10.37
N ILE A 142 2.68 -7.45 -9.24
CA ILE A 142 3.47 -7.73 -8.03
C ILE A 142 4.49 -8.83 -8.30
N ASP A 143 4.08 -9.91 -8.94
CA ASP A 143 4.96 -11.04 -9.27
C ASP A 143 6.11 -10.61 -10.20
N HIS A 144 5.83 -9.79 -11.23
CA HIS A 144 6.84 -9.22 -12.11
C HIS A 144 7.80 -8.31 -11.36
N PHE A 145 7.27 -7.45 -10.49
CA PHE A 145 8.09 -6.55 -9.67
C PHE A 145 9.04 -7.33 -8.77
N ILE A 146 8.54 -8.33 -8.06
CA ILE A 146 9.35 -9.17 -7.16
C ILE A 146 10.44 -9.89 -7.94
N ALA A 147 10.10 -10.50 -9.08
CA ALA A 147 11.08 -11.20 -9.94
C ALA A 147 12.19 -10.26 -10.42
N LYS A 148 11.84 -9.05 -10.83
CA LYS A 148 12.81 -8.03 -11.25
C LYS A 148 13.74 -7.63 -10.11
N VAL A 149 13.19 -7.34 -8.94
CA VAL A 149 13.97 -6.94 -7.76
C VAL A 149 14.90 -8.06 -7.30
N GLU A 150 14.41 -9.29 -7.24
CA GLU A 150 15.24 -10.46 -6.88
C GLU A 150 16.38 -10.67 -7.89
N SER A 151 16.12 -10.51 -9.17
CA SER A 151 17.15 -10.60 -10.21
C SER A 151 18.20 -9.51 -10.06
N ASP A 152 17.79 -8.27 -9.84
CA ASP A 152 18.70 -7.13 -9.67
C ASP A 152 19.53 -7.27 -8.39
N TYR A 153 18.93 -7.77 -7.31
CA TYR A 153 19.62 -8.01 -6.04
C TYR A 153 20.72 -9.10 -6.20
N ARG A 154 20.43 -10.20 -6.88
CA ARG A 154 21.42 -11.26 -7.16
C ARG A 154 22.61 -10.77 -7.98
N LYS A 155 22.42 -9.80 -8.87
CA LYS A 155 23.52 -9.24 -9.67
C LYS A 155 24.48 -8.39 -8.84
N LYS A 156 24.08 -7.94 -7.66
CA LYS A 156 24.90 -7.14 -6.75
C LYS A 156 25.71 -8.00 -5.76
N GLU A 157 25.36 -9.28 -5.62
CA GLU A 157 26.11 -10.27 -4.83
C GLU A 157 27.27 -10.84 -5.67
#